data_196376db1e64b2e1da2efa9b0e42ce60
#
_entry.id   196376db1e64b2e1da2efa9b0e42ce60
#
_cell.length_a   1.000
_cell.length_b   1.000
_cell.length_c   1.000
_cell.angle_alpha   90.00
_cell.angle_beta   90.00
_cell.angle_gamma   90.00
#
_symmetry.space_group_name_H-M   'P 1'
#
loop_
_entity.id
_entity.type
_entity.pdbx_description
1 polymer ?
#
loop_
_entity_poly.entity_id
_entity_poly.type
_entity_poly.pdbx_seq_one_letter_code
_entity_poly.pdbx_strand_id
1 'polypeptide(L)'
;MTAIQQITAVAASLGWEVKTDIQKKKRVEFEFQRYTKMGQDFFFTVSMKDNDTGSLISEIEDYYEGFDPDYEAYLWIGTDGHGRNGAPYHIKDIVSDMEDAEAMIKTLYETLKTTLQ
;
A
#
# COMPACT_ATOMS: atom_id res chain seq x y z
N MET A 1 18.82 -13.29 6.21
CA MET A 1 17.51 -13.17 5.53
C MET A 1 17.69 -12.62 4.12
N THR A 2 16.91 -13.11 3.19
CA THR A 2 16.89 -12.54 1.83
C THR A 2 16.21 -11.16 1.87
N ALA A 3 16.38 -10.38 0.80
CA ALA A 3 15.71 -9.08 0.66
C ALA A 3 14.19 -9.23 0.75
N ILE A 4 13.63 -10.24 0.07
CA ILE A 4 12.19 -10.54 0.13
C ILE A 4 11.74 -10.81 1.56
N GLN A 5 12.48 -11.62 2.30
CA GLN A 5 12.16 -11.96 3.69
C GLN A 5 12.24 -10.75 4.61
N GLN A 6 13.22 -9.88 4.42
CA GLN A 6 13.37 -8.66 5.21
C GLN A 6 12.21 -7.71 5.00
N ILE A 7 11.84 -7.48 3.74
CA ILE A 7 10.71 -6.59 3.40
C ILE A 7 9.40 -7.17 3.95
N THR A 8 9.17 -8.47 3.75
CA THR A 8 7.97 -9.15 4.21
C THR A 8 7.84 -9.10 5.72
N ALA A 9 8.94 -9.30 6.46
CA ALA A 9 8.93 -9.27 7.93
C ALA A 9 8.57 -7.88 8.46
N VAL A 10 9.15 -6.82 7.88
CA VAL A 10 8.84 -5.44 8.28
C VAL A 10 7.37 -5.12 8.00
N ALA A 11 6.91 -5.41 6.79
CA ALA A 11 5.52 -5.14 6.40
C ALA A 11 4.53 -5.91 7.29
N ALA A 12 4.81 -7.19 7.56
CA ALA A 12 3.95 -8.01 8.41
C ALA A 12 3.87 -7.46 9.83
N SER A 13 4.96 -6.94 10.37
CA SER A 13 4.98 -6.33 11.70
C SER A 13 4.08 -5.10 11.80
N LEU A 14 3.81 -4.45 10.66
CA LEU A 14 2.94 -3.29 10.55
C LEU A 14 1.50 -3.65 10.16
N GLY A 15 1.20 -4.94 10.05
CA GLY A 15 -0.15 -5.41 9.74
C GLY A 15 -0.43 -5.61 8.25
N TRP A 16 0.59 -5.53 7.40
CA TRP A 16 0.43 -5.79 5.97
C TRP A 16 0.55 -7.26 5.66
N GLU A 17 -0.29 -7.75 4.76
CA GLU A 17 -0.14 -9.04 4.12
C GLU A 17 0.61 -8.83 2.81
N VAL A 18 1.60 -9.68 2.53
CA VAL A 18 2.49 -9.49 1.39
C VAL A 18 2.43 -10.70 0.48
N LYS A 19 2.19 -10.45 -0.81
CA LYS A 19 2.31 -11.46 -1.85
C LYS A 19 3.42 -11.05 -2.80
N THR A 20 4.20 -12.02 -3.26
CA THR A 20 5.31 -11.77 -4.17
C THR A 20 5.17 -12.59 -5.43
N ASP A 21 5.59 -12.03 -6.55
CA ASP A 21 5.65 -12.70 -7.84
C ASP A 21 7.02 -12.45 -8.45
N ILE A 22 7.81 -13.52 -8.59
CA ILE A 22 9.16 -13.44 -9.14
C ILE A 22 9.04 -13.43 -10.67
N GLN A 23 9.45 -12.33 -11.26
CA GLN A 23 9.36 -12.09 -12.70
C GLN A 23 10.72 -12.22 -13.37
N LYS A 24 10.74 -12.08 -14.69
CA LYS A 24 11.98 -12.14 -15.48
C LYS A 24 12.88 -10.92 -15.18
N LYS A 25 14.18 -11.05 -15.50
CA LYS A 25 15.17 -9.97 -15.38
C LYS A 25 15.38 -9.49 -13.94
N LYS A 26 15.39 -10.44 -12.99
CA LYS A 26 15.61 -10.15 -11.57
C LYS A 26 14.64 -9.12 -11.00
N ARG A 27 13.39 -9.18 -11.42
CA ARG A 27 12.32 -8.32 -10.94
C ARG A 27 11.39 -9.14 -10.07
N VAL A 28 11.03 -8.60 -8.90
CA VAL A 28 10.03 -9.19 -8.00
C VAL A 28 8.93 -8.16 -7.78
N GLU A 29 7.70 -8.55 -8.08
CA GLU A 29 6.53 -7.73 -7.81
C GLU A 29 6.01 -8.05 -6.42
N PHE A 30 5.75 -7.00 -5.63
CA PHE A 30 5.16 -7.10 -4.29
C PHE A 30 3.76 -6.52 -4.31
N GLU A 31 2.81 -7.26 -3.79
CA GLU A 31 1.47 -6.75 -3.48
C GLU A 31 1.36 -6.63 -1.98
N PHE A 32 1.10 -5.41 -1.50
CA PHE A 32 0.87 -5.13 -0.09
C PHE A 32 -0.63 -4.92 0.11
N GLN A 33 -1.21 -5.69 1.04
CA GLN A 33 -2.63 -5.62 1.33
C GLN A 33 -2.84 -5.38 2.83
N ARG A 34 -3.75 -4.49 3.17
CA ARG A 34 -4.13 -4.22 4.55
C ARG A 34 -5.54 -3.64 4.58
N TYR A 35 -6.35 -4.06 5.56
CA TYR A 35 -7.65 -3.44 5.76
C TYR A 35 -7.49 -2.07 6.41
N THR A 36 -8.28 -1.10 5.93
CA THR A 36 -8.34 0.23 6.51
C THR A 36 -9.12 0.19 7.82
N LYS A 37 -9.13 1.30 8.56
CA LYS A 37 -9.88 1.41 9.82
C LYS A 37 -11.38 1.17 9.64
N MET A 38 -11.93 1.46 8.45
CA MET A 38 -13.34 1.24 8.13
C MET A 38 -13.58 -0.14 7.48
N GLY A 39 -12.54 -0.97 7.36
CA GLY A 39 -12.66 -2.33 6.85
C GLY A 39 -12.57 -2.48 5.34
N GLN A 40 -12.11 -1.46 4.62
CA GLN A 40 -11.89 -1.57 3.18
C GLN A 40 -10.61 -2.34 2.88
N ASP A 41 -10.68 -3.19 1.86
CA ASP A 41 -9.54 -3.98 1.40
C ASP A 41 -8.63 -3.09 0.55
N PHE A 42 -7.62 -2.52 1.19
CA PHE A 42 -6.67 -1.65 0.50
C PHE A 42 -5.43 -2.43 0.09
N PHE A 43 -5.03 -2.30 -1.15
CA PHE A 43 -3.80 -2.92 -1.64
C PHE A 43 -3.14 -2.06 -2.70
N PHE A 44 -1.84 -2.25 -2.86
CA PHE A 44 -1.09 -1.63 -3.94
C PHE A 44 0.09 -2.52 -4.32
N THR A 45 0.62 -2.31 -5.52
CA THR A 45 1.66 -3.14 -6.10
C THR A 45 2.87 -2.29 -6.48
N VAL A 46 4.06 -2.76 -6.09
CA VAL A 46 5.34 -2.14 -6.44
C VAL A 46 6.35 -3.23 -6.75
N SER A 47 7.48 -2.88 -7.35
CA SER A 47 8.49 -3.84 -7.77
C SER A 47 9.84 -3.56 -7.14
N MET A 48 10.57 -4.64 -6.88
CA MET A 48 11.98 -4.61 -6.52
C MET A 48 12.80 -5.09 -7.72
N LYS A 49 13.89 -4.40 -8.03
CA LYS A 49 14.80 -4.76 -9.13
C LYS A 49 16.16 -5.16 -8.59
N ASP A 50 16.76 -6.17 -9.21
CA ASP A 50 18.13 -6.60 -8.93
C ASP A 50 18.39 -6.92 -7.45
N ASN A 51 17.37 -7.43 -6.75
CA ASN A 51 17.43 -7.76 -5.34
C ASN A 51 17.81 -6.55 -4.45
N ASP A 52 17.56 -5.34 -4.95
CA ASP A 52 17.88 -4.08 -4.27
C ASP A 52 16.67 -3.57 -3.51
N THR A 53 16.72 -3.62 -2.18
CA THR A 53 15.65 -3.13 -1.31
C THR A 53 15.39 -1.64 -1.53
N GLY A 54 16.43 -0.86 -1.84
CA GLY A 54 16.30 0.56 -2.12
C GLY A 54 15.41 0.85 -3.32
N SER A 55 15.43 -0.01 -4.35
CA SER A 55 14.57 0.16 -5.52
C SER A 55 13.09 0.02 -5.15
N LEU A 56 12.76 -0.92 -4.27
CA LEU A 56 11.38 -1.09 -3.79
C LEU A 56 10.95 0.10 -2.93
N ILE A 57 11.80 0.53 -2.01
CA ILE A 57 11.50 1.64 -1.11
C ILE A 57 11.25 2.91 -1.92
N SER A 58 12.04 3.14 -2.98
CA SER A 58 11.85 4.28 -3.87
C SER A 58 10.49 4.23 -4.59
N GLU A 59 10.05 3.05 -5.02
CA GLU A 59 8.73 2.92 -5.64
C GLU A 59 7.58 3.14 -4.66
N ILE A 60 7.74 2.71 -3.41
CA ILE A 60 6.74 2.98 -2.37
C ILE A 60 6.68 4.48 -2.09
N GLU A 61 7.82 5.17 -2.04
CA GLU A 61 7.86 6.62 -1.87
C GLU A 61 7.11 7.33 -3.00
N ASP A 62 7.36 6.93 -4.24
CA ASP A 62 6.68 7.52 -5.41
C ASP A 62 5.17 7.29 -5.33
N TYR A 63 4.76 6.08 -4.92
CA TYR A 63 3.35 5.77 -4.76
C TYR A 63 2.72 6.64 -3.68
N TYR A 64 3.41 6.80 -2.54
CA TYR A 64 2.94 7.65 -1.45
C TYR A 64 2.81 9.11 -1.88
N GLU A 65 3.82 9.64 -2.57
CA GLU A 65 3.80 11.03 -3.02
C GLU A 65 2.71 11.32 -4.04
N GLY A 66 2.36 10.32 -4.86
CA GLY A 66 1.28 10.44 -5.84
C GLY A 66 -0.10 10.07 -5.29
N PHE A 67 -0.19 9.63 -4.04
CA PHE A 67 -1.45 9.20 -3.45
C PHE A 67 -2.29 10.41 -3.06
N ASP A 68 -3.52 10.47 -3.59
CA ASP A 68 -4.48 11.54 -3.28
C ASP A 68 -5.70 10.90 -2.63
N PRO A 69 -5.93 11.11 -1.33
CA PRO A 69 -7.08 10.52 -0.64
C PRO A 69 -8.43 10.90 -1.25
N ASP A 70 -8.56 12.12 -1.77
CA ASP A 70 -9.80 12.56 -2.40
C ASP A 70 -10.08 11.80 -3.69
N TYR A 71 -9.05 11.63 -4.52
CA TYR A 71 -9.19 10.84 -5.76
C TYR A 71 -9.44 9.36 -5.46
N GLU A 72 -8.72 8.80 -4.50
CA GLU A 72 -8.90 7.39 -4.12
C GLU A 72 -10.31 7.15 -3.58
N ALA A 73 -10.82 8.07 -2.77
CA ALA A 73 -12.18 7.99 -2.25
C ALA A 73 -13.22 8.02 -3.39
N TYR A 74 -12.98 8.80 -4.42
CA TYR A 74 -13.86 8.90 -5.58
C TYR A 74 -14.08 7.55 -6.24
N LEU A 75 -13.08 6.68 -6.25
CA LEU A 75 -13.17 5.35 -6.87
C LEU A 75 -14.17 4.42 -6.16
N TRP A 76 -14.53 4.75 -4.92
CA TRP A 76 -15.46 3.95 -4.12
C TRP A 76 -16.88 4.52 -4.12
N ILE A 77 -17.15 5.55 -4.92
CA ILE A 77 -18.47 6.19 -5.00
C ILE A 77 -19.28 5.53 -6.11
N GLY A 78 -20.52 5.15 -5.78
CA GLY A 78 -21.47 4.60 -6.73
C GLY A 78 -22.22 5.67 -7.52
N THR A 79 -23.09 5.22 -8.41
CA THR A 79 -23.89 6.11 -9.26
C THR A 79 -24.91 6.95 -8.47
N ASP A 80 -25.24 6.53 -7.25
CA ASP A 80 -26.16 7.23 -6.35
C ASP A 80 -25.47 8.31 -5.51
N GLY A 81 -24.15 8.50 -5.69
CA GLY A 81 -23.36 9.47 -4.93
C GLY A 81 -22.95 9.01 -3.54
N HIS A 82 -23.14 7.74 -3.23
CA HIS A 82 -22.77 7.16 -1.94
C HIS A 82 -21.76 6.03 -2.12
N GLY A 83 -21.14 5.55 -1.04
CA GLY A 83 -20.17 4.48 -1.06
C GLY A 83 -20.73 3.18 -1.62
N ARG A 84 -19.86 2.43 -2.33
CA ARG A 84 -20.20 1.15 -2.94
C ARG A 84 -19.16 0.08 -2.57
N ASN A 85 -19.49 -1.18 -2.84
CA ASN A 85 -18.55 -2.32 -2.67
C ASN A 85 -17.96 -2.40 -1.27
N GLY A 86 -18.80 -2.19 -0.23
CA GLY A 86 -18.34 -2.26 1.16
C GLY A 86 -17.73 -0.99 1.71
N ALA A 87 -17.64 0.06 0.91
CA ALA A 87 -17.19 1.36 1.39
C ALA A 87 -18.22 2.00 2.34
N PRO A 88 -17.79 2.91 3.24
CA PRO A 88 -18.73 3.68 4.04
C PRO A 88 -19.76 4.40 3.19
N TYR A 89 -20.95 4.58 3.72
CA TYR A 89 -22.06 5.21 2.97
C TYR A 89 -21.76 6.66 2.62
N HIS A 90 -21.24 7.43 3.59
CA HIS A 90 -20.97 8.86 3.40
C HIS A 90 -19.60 9.11 2.79
N ILE A 91 -19.54 9.99 1.78
CA ILE A 91 -18.31 10.33 1.05
C ILE A 91 -17.20 10.80 1.99
N LYS A 92 -17.51 11.65 2.98
CA LYS A 92 -16.47 12.13 3.90
C LYS A 92 -15.85 11.01 4.74
N ASP A 93 -16.59 9.94 5.00
CA ASP A 93 -16.04 8.78 5.70
C ASP A 93 -15.13 7.96 4.79
N ILE A 94 -15.43 7.92 3.50
CA ILE A 94 -14.55 7.30 2.50
C ILE A 94 -13.24 8.09 2.40
N VAL A 95 -13.32 9.42 2.35
CA VAL A 95 -12.12 10.28 2.31
C VAL A 95 -11.29 10.06 3.57
N SER A 96 -11.91 10.06 4.75
CA SER A 96 -11.22 9.80 6.02
C SER A 96 -10.53 8.43 6.01
N ASP A 97 -11.16 7.42 5.42
CA ASP A 97 -10.58 6.08 5.32
C ASP A 97 -9.38 6.06 4.36
N MET A 98 -9.43 6.81 3.27
CA MET A 98 -8.29 6.93 2.35
C MET A 98 -7.15 7.76 2.94
N GLU A 99 -7.45 8.72 3.80
CA GLU A 99 -6.42 9.41 4.59
C GLU A 99 -5.70 8.44 5.55
N ASP A 100 -6.44 7.50 6.13
CA ASP A 100 -5.86 6.43 6.93
C ASP A 100 -4.96 5.54 6.08
N ALA A 101 -5.39 5.18 4.87
CA ALA A 101 -4.56 4.41 3.94
C ALA A 101 -3.26 5.15 3.61
N GLU A 102 -3.33 6.45 3.37
CA GLU A 102 -2.15 7.28 3.12
C GLU A 102 -1.16 7.20 4.28
N ALA A 103 -1.67 7.30 5.51
CA ALA A 103 -0.83 7.20 6.71
C ALA A 103 -0.19 5.81 6.84
N MET A 104 -0.92 4.75 6.47
CA MET A 104 -0.37 3.39 6.48
C MET A 104 0.78 3.23 5.48
N ILE A 105 0.64 3.80 4.29
CA ILE A 105 1.69 3.76 3.27
C ILE A 105 2.93 4.50 3.75
N LYS A 106 2.73 5.68 4.34
CA LYS A 106 3.82 6.48 4.89
C LYS A 106 4.59 5.72 5.96
N THR A 107 3.89 5.08 6.88
CA THR A 107 4.51 4.30 7.95
C THR A 107 5.31 3.13 7.38
N LEU A 108 4.77 2.43 6.37
CA LEU A 108 5.49 1.34 5.70
C LEU A 108 6.77 1.85 5.06
N TYR A 109 6.69 2.94 4.30
CA TYR A 109 7.85 3.55 3.64
C TYR A 109 8.93 3.94 4.66
N GLU A 110 8.54 4.68 5.69
CA GLU A 110 9.49 5.19 6.69
C GLU A 110 10.14 4.04 7.48
N THR A 111 9.38 3.02 7.84
CA THR A 111 9.90 1.88 8.59
C THR A 111 10.85 1.04 7.75
N LEU A 112 10.52 0.79 6.49
CA LEU A 112 11.43 0.08 5.57
C LEU A 112 12.71 0.85 5.38
N LYS A 113 12.62 2.16 5.17
CA LYS A 113 13.79 3.02 4.98
C LYS A 113 14.70 3.00 6.21
N THR A 114 14.13 3.14 7.40
CA THR A 114 14.90 3.16 8.65
C THR A 114 15.53 1.80 8.94
N THR A 115 14.83 0.71 8.65
CA THR A 115 15.27 -0.65 9.01
C THR A 115 16.26 -1.23 7.99
N LEU A 116 16.08 -0.95 6.69
CA LEU A 116 16.81 -1.61 5.61
C LEU A 116 17.81 -0.72 4.87
N GLN A 117 17.88 0.56 5.22
CA GLN A 117 18.84 1.48 4.58
C GLN A 117 19.70 2.23 5.57
#